data_b7c16572492381ab899474f6be9cf468
#
_entry.id   b7c16572492381ab899474f6be9cf468
#
_cell.length_a   1.000
_cell.length_b   1.000
_cell.length_c   1.000
_cell.angle_alpha   90.00
_cell.angle_beta   90.00
_cell.angle_gamma   90.00
#
_symmetry.space_group_name_H-M   'P 1'
#
loop_
_entity.id
_entity.type
_entity.pdbx_description
1 polymer ?
#
loop_
_entity_poly.entity_id
_entity_poly.type
_entity_poly.pdbx_seq_one_letter_code
_entity_poly.pdbx_strand_id
1 'polypeptide(L)'
;MNVLIYVGYQAKHFNPSTLEDVGLGGTEIACIQLSKELKRYGHGVVVSGDVLPCIFDGIEWVSIETCHREHFDKFNVIIAASYIHATLEFKNYLRAKLIFWAHNTDFHPWWRGEEIKEPVRLLNGEHVDRVVCLTKWHKDQWHSTWGTKTKNIEVIGNGIDTSTFIGEPKKVKNSFIWSSAPERGLVDLLKNWQYVLMIKPDATLNIFSPSYSIDQLDNSSEIKELLEQPGITLRGNVSQVELHTAMLRSEYWLYLTDYEETYCITALEMQYAKVLPIVTNVAALKETVHSGIQLEKHETNWPETIQLLNTLGSELKLKSIESAYNWSKMQTWSSRGHKWNKLLNELCT
;
A
#
# COMPACT_ATOMS: atom_id res chain seq x y z
N MET A 1 -12.21 -21.03 11.68
CA MET A 1 -10.84 -21.56 11.55
C MET A 1 -9.90 -20.70 12.39
N ASN A 2 -8.76 -21.24 12.81
CA ASN A 2 -7.69 -20.46 13.43
C ASN A 2 -6.70 -20.02 12.35
N VAL A 3 -6.48 -18.72 12.24
CA VAL A 3 -5.66 -18.08 11.21
C VAL A 3 -4.53 -17.31 11.88
N LEU A 4 -3.29 -17.54 11.46
CA LEU A 4 -2.14 -16.72 11.79
C LEU A 4 -1.84 -15.79 10.62
N ILE A 5 -1.78 -14.50 10.86
CA ILE A 5 -1.16 -13.53 9.94
C ILE A 5 0.27 -13.31 10.45
N TYR A 6 1.24 -13.81 9.72
CA TYR A 6 2.65 -13.68 10.06
C TYR A 6 3.26 -12.54 9.25
N VAL A 7 3.55 -11.42 9.93
CA VAL A 7 4.09 -10.21 9.28
C VAL A 7 5.62 -10.20 9.23
N GLY A 8 6.27 -11.17 9.89
CA GLY A 8 7.71 -11.29 9.91
C GLY A 8 8.43 -10.08 10.51
N TYR A 9 9.60 -9.78 9.98
CA TYR A 9 10.42 -8.66 10.41
C TYR A 9 9.99 -7.37 9.72
N GLN A 10 9.84 -6.31 10.50
CA GLN A 10 9.44 -4.99 10.03
C GLN A 10 10.48 -3.94 10.41
N ALA A 11 10.49 -2.83 9.69
CA ALA A 11 11.40 -1.72 10.01
C ALA A 11 11.07 -1.06 11.36
N LYS A 12 9.81 -1.13 11.78
CA LYS A 12 9.32 -0.61 13.06
C LYS A 12 8.26 -1.54 13.64
N HIS A 13 8.28 -1.68 14.95
CA HIS A 13 7.22 -2.38 15.66
C HIS A 13 5.91 -1.59 15.57
N PHE A 14 4.81 -2.28 15.36
CA PHE A 14 3.50 -1.67 15.22
C PHE A 14 2.39 -2.54 15.83
N ASN A 15 1.24 -1.94 16.06
CA ASN A 15 -0.03 -2.60 16.34
C ASN A 15 -1.19 -1.69 15.85
N PRO A 16 -2.45 -2.09 16.00
CA PRO A 16 -3.57 -1.24 15.56
C PRO A 16 -3.62 0.15 16.18
N SER A 17 -3.21 0.33 17.43
CA SER A 17 -3.20 1.63 18.11
C SER A 17 -2.16 2.60 17.50
N THR A 18 -1.12 2.07 16.85
CA THR A 18 -0.10 2.89 16.19
C THR A 18 -0.71 3.79 15.09
N LEU A 19 -1.81 3.34 14.44
CA LEU A 19 -2.51 4.14 13.42
C LEU A 19 -3.18 5.40 13.97
N GLU A 20 -3.41 5.47 15.28
CA GLU A 20 -4.02 6.64 15.93
C GLU A 20 -3.02 7.80 16.02
N ASP A 21 -1.73 7.48 16.11
CA ASP A 21 -0.67 8.46 16.33
C ASP A 21 0.15 8.77 15.07
N VAL A 22 0.48 7.72 14.30
CA VAL A 22 1.38 7.86 13.14
C VAL A 22 0.93 7.02 11.95
N GLY A 23 1.32 7.43 10.75
CA GLY A 23 1.13 6.65 9.53
C GLY A 23 2.00 5.40 9.53
N LEU A 24 1.44 4.31 9.02
CA LEU A 24 2.09 3.03 8.80
C LEU A 24 2.27 2.76 7.30
N GLY A 25 3.13 1.82 6.97
CA GLY A 25 3.29 1.33 5.61
C GLY A 25 2.09 0.51 5.12
N GLY A 26 2.02 0.31 3.80
CA GLY A 26 0.89 -0.39 3.19
C GLY A 26 0.73 -1.84 3.65
N THR A 27 1.82 -2.54 3.97
CA THR A 27 1.79 -3.91 4.47
C THR A 27 1.20 -3.99 5.87
N GLU A 28 1.64 -3.10 6.77
CA GLU A 28 1.16 -3.04 8.15
C GLU A 28 -0.34 -2.70 8.19
N ILE A 29 -0.76 -1.69 7.43
CA ILE A 29 -2.18 -1.33 7.27
C ILE A 29 -2.97 -2.53 6.76
N ALA A 30 -2.48 -3.21 5.73
CA ALA A 30 -3.15 -4.35 5.15
C ALA A 30 -3.32 -5.50 6.17
N CYS A 31 -2.30 -5.79 6.98
CA CYS A 31 -2.36 -6.82 8.02
C CYS A 31 -3.37 -6.46 9.13
N ILE A 32 -3.38 -5.20 9.56
CA ILE A 32 -4.36 -4.71 10.54
C ILE A 32 -5.79 -4.88 9.99
N GLN A 33 -6.05 -4.42 8.79
CA GLN A 33 -7.39 -4.42 8.22
C GLN A 33 -7.86 -5.85 7.88
N LEU A 34 -6.99 -6.70 7.31
CA LEU A 34 -7.32 -8.08 7.04
C LEU A 34 -7.64 -8.85 8.32
N SER A 35 -6.87 -8.62 9.40
CA SER A 35 -7.12 -9.28 10.68
C SER A 35 -8.51 -8.98 11.23
N LYS A 36 -8.95 -7.71 11.15
CA LYS A 36 -10.30 -7.27 11.53
C LYS A 36 -11.38 -7.94 10.67
N GLU A 37 -11.17 -7.98 9.36
CA GLU A 37 -12.15 -8.60 8.45
C GLU A 37 -12.27 -10.11 8.70
N LEU A 38 -11.16 -10.84 8.84
CA LEU A 38 -11.21 -12.27 9.14
C LEU A 38 -11.88 -12.55 10.50
N LYS A 39 -11.64 -11.70 11.50
CA LYS A 39 -12.35 -11.77 12.79
C LYS A 39 -13.85 -11.60 12.62
N ARG A 40 -14.30 -10.65 11.77
CA ARG A 40 -15.74 -10.45 11.46
C ARG A 40 -16.38 -11.67 10.80
N TYR A 41 -15.61 -12.47 10.03
CA TYR A 41 -16.07 -13.74 9.48
C TYR A 41 -16.06 -14.90 10.50
N GLY A 42 -15.74 -14.62 11.78
CA GLY A 42 -15.77 -15.62 12.84
C GLY A 42 -14.53 -16.51 12.92
N HIS A 43 -13.43 -16.11 12.30
CA HIS A 43 -12.15 -16.78 12.46
C HIS A 43 -11.50 -16.40 13.81
N GLY A 44 -10.78 -17.34 14.43
CA GLY A 44 -9.79 -17.05 15.45
C GLY A 44 -8.56 -16.48 14.77
N VAL A 45 -8.19 -15.22 15.07
CA VAL A 45 -7.09 -14.54 14.39
C VAL A 45 -6.00 -14.14 15.37
N VAL A 46 -4.77 -14.47 15.03
CA VAL A 46 -3.55 -14.02 15.70
C VAL A 46 -2.67 -13.32 14.67
N VAL A 47 -2.05 -12.22 15.05
CA VAL A 47 -1.01 -11.54 14.23
C VAL A 47 0.32 -11.67 14.95
N SER A 48 1.36 -12.12 14.23
CA SER A 48 2.70 -12.28 14.81
C SER A 48 3.79 -11.72 13.90
N GLY A 49 4.81 -11.19 14.52
CA GLY A 49 5.98 -10.61 13.86
C GLY A 49 6.63 -9.53 14.73
N ASP A 50 7.27 -8.57 14.10
CA ASP A 50 7.77 -7.35 14.75
C ASP A 50 6.60 -6.42 15.08
N VAL A 51 5.76 -6.88 16.02
CA VAL A 51 4.57 -6.17 16.47
C VAL A 51 4.71 -5.78 17.93
N LEU A 52 3.96 -4.74 18.34
CA LEU A 52 3.80 -4.38 19.75
C LEU A 52 2.71 -5.28 20.34
N PRO A 53 3.04 -6.18 21.29
CA PRO A 53 2.10 -7.15 21.84
C PRO A 53 0.89 -6.46 22.47
N CYS A 54 -0.31 -6.91 22.09
CA CYS A 54 -1.57 -6.44 22.66
C CYS A 54 -2.73 -7.38 22.33
N ILE A 55 -3.89 -7.12 22.91
CA ILE A 55 -5.17 -7.65 22.44
C ILE A 55 -5.99 -6.46 21.96
N PHE A 56 -6.36 -6.45 20.69
CA PHE A 56 -7.15 -5.38 20.09
C PHE A 56 -8.35 -5.98 19.33
N ASP A 57 -9.56 -5.56 19.66
CA ASP A 57 -10.80 -6.09 19.09
C ASP A 57 -10.92 -7.62 19.17
N GLY A 58 -10.34 -8.22 20.23
CA GLY A 58 -10.29 -9.67 20.40
C GLY A 58 -9.36 -10.40 19.43
N ILE A 59 -8.43 -9.69 18.81
CA ILE A 59 -7.32 -10.19 18.00
C ILE A 59 -6.05 -10.10 18.84
N GLU A 60 -5.34 -11.20 18.95
CA GLU A 60 -4.09 -11.29 19.68
C GLU A 60 -2.91 -10.90 18.79
N TRP A 61 -2.08 -9.96 19.25
CA TRP A 61 -0.85 -9.51 18.62
C TRP A 61 0.32 -9.96 19.47
N VAL A 62 1.21 -10.78 18.89
CA VAL A 62 2.33 -11.40 19.62
C VAL A 62 3.65 -11.19 18.91
N SER A 63 4.73 -11.01 19.68
CA SER A 63 6.07 -10.92 19.11
C SER A 63 6.51 -12.24 18.44
N ILE A 64 7.53 -12.16 17.59
CA ILE A 64 8.12 -13.36 16.94
C ILE A 64 8.57 -14.38 17.97
N GLU A 65 9.21 -13.94 19.07
CA GLU A 65 9.73 -14.81 20.11
C GLU A 65 8.63 -15.58 20.85
N THR A 66 7.45 -14.98 20.97
CA THR A 66 6.29 -15.58 21.63
C THR A 66 5.60 -16.59 20.71
N CYS A 67 5.72 -16.44 19.41
CA CYS A 67 5.13 -17.33 18.41
C CYS A 67 6.01 -18.57 18.18
N HIS A 68 6.18 -19.38 19.24
CA HIS A 68 6.98 -20.61 19.19
C HIS A 68 6.34 -21.71 18.32
N ARG A 69 7.15 -22.71 17.91
CA ARG A 69 6.74 -23.85 17.07
C ARG A 69 5.47 -24.54 17.55
N GLU A 70 5.28 -24.68 18.86
CA GLU A 70 4.10 -25.32 19.45
C GLU A 70 2.81 -24.55 19.17
N HIS A 71 2.90 -23.24 18.90
CA HIS A 71 1.76 -22.41 18.57
C HIS A 71 1.31 -22.56 17.10
N PHE A 72 2.23 -22.87 16.18
CA PHE A 72 1.91 -23.03 14.76
C PHE A 72 0.97 -24.22 14.49
N ASP A 73 1.06 -25.29 15.26
CA ASP A 73 0.18 -26.47 15.12
C ASP A 73 -1.30 -26.18 15.46
N LYS A 74 -1.59 -25.05 16.08
CA LYS A 74 -2.97 -24.63 16.43
C LYS A 74 -3.69 -23.97 15.27
N PHE A 75 -2.96 -23.54 14.25
CA PHE A 75 -3.53 -22.81 13.14
C PHE A 75 -3.91 -23.76 12.00
N ASN A 76 -5.05 -23.46 11.37
CA ASN A 76 -5.49 -24.12 10.15
C ASN A 76 -4.82 -23.50 8.92
N VAL A 77 -4.59 -22.16 8.96
CA VAL A 77 -3.98 -21.40 7.89
C VAL A 77 -2.97 -20.41 8.47
N ILE A 78 -1.85 -20.28 7.78
CA ILE A 78 -0.83 -19.24 8.02
C ILE A 78 -0.76 -18.37 6.78
N ILE A 79 -0.95 -17.08 6.94
CA ILE A 79 -0.78 -16.05 5.90
C ILE A 79 0.55 -15.34 6.17
N ALA A 80 1.57 -15.68 5.40
CA ALA A 80 2.87 -15.01 5.46
C ALA A 80 2.83 -13.74 4.62
N ALA A 81 2.78 -12.59 5.28
CA ALA A 81 2.70 -11.29 4.62
C ALA A 81 4.10 -10.75 4.29
N SER A 82 4.28 -10.31 3.07
CA SER A 82 5.50 -9.66 2.54
C SER A 82 6.71 -10.57 2.40
N TYR A 83 7.13 -11.26 3.45
CA TYR A 83 8.35 -12.06 3.46
C TYR A 83 8.09 -13.49 3.94
N ILE A 84 8.59 -14.45 3.18
CA ILE A 84 8.30 -15.87 3.42
C ILE A 84 9.40 -16.62 4.19
N HIS A 85 10.64 -16.12 4.17
CA HIS A 85 11.81 -16.87 4.65
C HIS A 85 11.66 -17.39 6.09
N ALA A 86 11.06 -16.63 6.99
CA ALA A 86 10.87 -17.07 8.37
C ALA A 86 9.92 -18.27 8.48
N THR A 87 8.93 -18.41 7.59
CA THR A 87 8.05 -19.59 7.57
C THR A 87 8.73 -20.83 7.00
N LEU A 88 9.79 -20.66 6.22
CA LEU A 88 10.57 -21.78 5.66
C LEU A 88 11.32 -22.58 6.73
N GLU A 89 11.72 -21.93 7.82
CA GLU A 89 12.33 -22.60 8.96
C GLU A 89 11.42 -23.64 9.59
N PHE A 90 10.10 -23.45 9.48
CA PHE A 90 9.09 -24.29 10.09
C PHE A 90 8.39 -25.25 9.11
N LYS A 91 8.79 -25.27 7.83
CA LYS A 91 8.07 -26.01 6.77
C LYS A 91 7.83 -27.49 7.10
N ASN A 92 8.77 -28.13 7.77
CA ASN A 92 8.68 -29.56 8.13
C ASN A 92 7.73 -29.83 9.31
N TYR A 93 7.27 -28.79 9.99
CA TYR A 93 6.42 -28.86 11.18
C TYR A 93 5.03 -28.29 10.94
N LEU A 94 4.78 -27.66 9.78
CA LEU A 94 3.50 -27.03 9.48
C LEU A 94 2.49 -28.06 8.98
N ARG A 95 1.42 -28.25 9.74
CA ARG A 95 0.18 -28.91 9.28
C ARG A 95 -0.79 -27.92 8.66
N ALA A 96 -0.61 -26.64 8.96
CA ALA A 96 -1.42 -25.56 8.45
C ALA A 96 -1.23 -25.36 6.94
N LYS A 97 -2.28 -24.90 6.26
CA LYS A 97 -2.18 -24.36 4.92
C LYS A 97 -1.37 -23.09 4.93
N LEU A 98 -0.43 -22.94 3.99
CA LEU A 98 0.43 -21.76 3.89
C LEU A 98 0.05 -20.91 2.68
N ILE A 99 -0.31 -19.65 2.94
CA ILE A 99 -0.54 -18.63 1.92
C ILE A 99 0.61 -17.65 1.99
N PHE A 100 1.28 -17.40 0.88
CA PHE A 100 2.21 -16.28 0.75
C PHE A 100 1.47 -15.06 0.20
N TRP A 101 1.34 -14.01 1.00
CA TRP A 101 0.72 -12.75 0.62
C TRP A 101 1.79 -11.76 0.20
N ALA A 102 2.05 -11.70 -1.10
CA ALA A 102 3.09 -10.86 -1.68
C ALA A 102 2.69 -9.38 -1.62
N HIS A 103 3.53 -8.56 -1.01
CA HIS A 103 3.40 -7.10 -0.99
C HIS A 103 4.50 -6.41 -1.80
N ASN A 104 5.57 -7.14 -2.10
CA ASN A 104 6.73 -6.65 -2.85
C ASN A 104 6.91 -7.48 -4.13
N THR A 105 7.80 -7.03 -4.98
CA THR A 105 8.25 -7.78 -6.17
C THR A 105 9.24 -8.89 -5.80
N ASP A 106 9.67 -8.93 -4.55
CA ASP A 106 10.57 -9.91 -3.98
C ASP A 106 9.94 -10.61 -2.76
N PHE A 107 10.42 -11.78 -2.37
CA PHE A 107 9.87 -12.60 -1.27
C PHE A 107 10.77 -12.62 -0.03
N HIS A 108 11.93 -11.98 -0.04
CA HIS A 108 12.81 -11.85 1.12
C HIS A 108 13.22 -10.40 1.36
N PRO A 109 13.49 -10.00 2.61
CA PRO A 109 13.91 -8.65 2.91
C PRO A 109 15.36 -8.43 2.44
N TRP A 110 15.55 -7.46 1.56
CA TRP A 110 16.86 -7.10 0.99
C TRP A 110 17.92 -6.74 2.06
N TRP A 111 17.50 -6.21 3.21
CA TRP A 111 18.42 -5.82 4.30
C TRP A 111 18.96 -6.98 5.12
N ARG A 112 18.47 -8.21 4.93
CA ARG A 112 18.97 -9.38 5.66
C ARG A 112 20.05 -10.15 4.91
N GLY A 113 20.23 -9.91 3.62
CA GLY A 113 21.20 -10.61 2.80
C GLY A 113 20.99 -12.13 2.69
N GLU A 114 19.80 -12.61 3.06
CA GLU A 114 19.43 -14.03 3.01
C GLU A 114 18.89 -14.37 1.63
N GLU A 115 19.51 -15.32 0.95
CA GLU A 115 19.00 -15.84 -0.30
C GLU A 115 18.19 -17.12 -0.06
N ILE A 116 16.96 -17.15 -0.60
CA ILE A 116 16.18 -18.38 -0.65
C ILE A 116 16.64 -19.19 -1.84
N LYS A 117 17.22 -20.34 -1.57
CA LYS A 117 17.57 -21.32 -2.61
C LYS A 117 16.31 -21.96 -3.16
N GLU A 118 16.18 -22.00 -4.49
CA GLU A 118 15.05 -22.62 -5.19
C GLU A 118 13.66 -22.04 -4.86
N PRO A 119 13.47 -20.70 -4.93
CA PRO A 119 12.19 -20.07 -4.59
C PRO A 119 11.03 -20.60 -5.44
N VAL A 120 11.28 -20.96 -6.68
CA VAL A 120 10.29 -21.48 -7.63
C VAL A 120 9.61 -22.77 -7.12
N ARG A 121 10.38 -23.69 -6.55
CA ARG A 121 9.82 -24.93 -5.95
C ARG A 121 8.85 -24.61 -4.83
N LEU A 122 9.26 -23.72 -3.93
CA LEU A 122 8.48 -23.37 -2.75
C LEU A 122 7.15 -22.74 -3.13
N LEU A 123 7.17 -21.80 -4.07
CA LEU A 123 5.99 -21.07 -4.53
C LEU A 123 5.06 -21.92 -5.41
N ASN A 124 5.53 -23.01 -6.00
CA ASN A 124 4.75 -23.85 -6.91
C ASN A 124 4.09 -25.06 -6.26
N GLY A 125 3.88 -25.04 -4.94
CA GLY A 125 3.04 -25.99 -4.23
C GLY A 125 3.80 -27.05 -3.44
N GLU A 126 5.15 -27.00 -3.37
CA GLU A 126 5.89 -27.88 -2.46
C GLU A 126 5.82 -27.42 -1.02
N HIS A 127 5.59 -26.12 -0.81
CA HIS A 127 5.51 -25.52 0.52
C HIS A 127 4.38 -24.50 0.66
N VAL A 128 4.14 -23.69 -0.36
CA VAL A 128 3.09 -22.67 -0.37
C VAL A 128 1.87 -23.19 -1.12
N ASP A 129 0.73 -23.26 -0.45
CA ASP A 129 -0.54 -23.72 -1.06
C ASP A 129 -1.10 -22.67 -2.04
N ARG A 130 -0.96 -21.39 -1.73
CA ARG A 130 -1.38 -20.24 -2.59
C ARG A 130 -0.45 -19.06 -2.43
N VAL A 131 -0.27 -18.35 -3.52
CA VAL A 131 0.32 -17.00 -3.54
C VAL A 131 -0.81 -16.01 -3.76
N VAL A 132 -0.87 -14.95 -2.98
CA VAL A 132 -1.81 -13.84 -3.19
C VAL A 132 -1.03 -12.62 -3.64
N CYS A 133 -1.27 -12.19 -4.85
CA CYS A 133 -0.75 -10.93 -5.41
C CYS A 133 -1.81 -9.84 -5.35
N LEU A 134 -1.39 -8.57 -5.39
CA LEU A 134 -2.28 -7.45 -5.16
C LEU A 134 -2.98 -6.96 -6.44
N THR A 135 -2.35 -7.15 -7.60
CA THR A 135 -2.87 -6.76 -8.92
C THR A 135 -2.57 -7.83 -9.98
N LYS A 136 -3.15 -7.71 -11.16
CA LYS A 136 -2.82 -8.57 -12.29
C LYS A 136 -1.38 -8.34 -12.73
N TRP A 137 -0.96 -7.07 -12.81
CA TRP A 137 0.43 -6.73 -13.09
C TRP A 137 1.38 -7.42 -12.10
N HIS A 138 1.08 -7.36 -10.81
CA HIS A 138 1.88 -8.01 -9.76
C HIS A 138 1.93 -9.53 -9.93
N LYS A 139 0.81 -10.17 -10.29
CA LYS A 139 0.76 -11.59 -10.64
C LYS A 139 1.65 -11.92 -11.83
N ASP A 140 1.57 -11.12 -12.91
CA ASP A 140 2.35 -11.34 -14.12
C ASP A 140 3.84 -11.12 -13.86
N GLN A 141 4.20 -10.14 -13.05
CA GLN A 141 5.56 -9.90 -12.58
C GLN A 141 6.10 -11.11 -11.79
N TRP A 142 5.33 -11.64 -10.84
CA TRP A 142 5.71 -12.84 -10.09
C TRP A 142 5.86 -14.08 -10.98
N HIS A 143 5.00 -14.22 -11.99
CA HIS A 143 5.12 -15.30 -12.96
C HIS A 143 6.37 -15.17 -13.82
N SER A 144 6.64 -13.99 -14.36
CA SER A 144 7.77 -13.73 -15.26
C SER A 144 9.12 -13.77 -14.55
N THR A 145 9.22 -13.20 -13.35
CA THR A 145 10.47 -13.10 -12.60
C THR A 145 10.80 -14.39 -11.86
N TRP A 146 9.81 -15.01 -11.23
CA TRP A 146 10.03 -16.14 -10.32
C TRP A 146 9.51 -17.48 -10.86
N GLY A 147 8.94 -17.51 -12.06
CA GLY A 147 8.41 -18.75 -12.66
C GLY A 147 7.24 -19.36 -11.88
N THR A 148 6.55 -18.56 -11.06
CA THR A 148 5.41 -19.03 -10.25
C THR A 148 4.25 -19.41 -11.14
N LYS A 149 3.68 -20.65 -10.95
CA LYS A 149 2.56 -21.12 -11.78
C LYS A 149 1.33 -20.24 -11.56
N THR A 150 0.80 -19.68 -12.62
CA THR A 150 -0.33 -18.73 -12.57
C THR A 150 -1.58 -19.29 -11.90
N LYS A 151 -1.81 -20.63 -11.98
CA LYS A 151 -2.93 -21.32 -11.31
C LYS A 151 -2.86 -21.31 -9.80
N ASN A 152 -1.68 -21.09 -9.23
CA ASN A 152 -1.47 -21.03 -7.79
C ASN A 152 -1.51 -19.58 -7.26
N ILE A 153 -1.67 -18.59 -8.15
CA ILE A 153 -1.71 -17.19 -7.78
C ILE A 153 -3.13 -16.66 -7.83
N GLU A 154 -3.62 -16.21 -6.69
CA GLU A 154 -4.84 -15.41 -6.56
C GLU A 154 -4.53 -13.92 -6.63
N VAL A 155 -5.48 -13.12 -7.11
CA VAL A 155 -5.38 -11.66 -7.11
C VAL A 155 -6.41 -11.09 -6.14
N ILE A 156 -5.93 -10.64 -4.98
CA ILE A 156 -6.74 -9.97 -3.97
C ILE A 156 -6.02 -8.68 -3.59
N GLY A 157 -6.52 -7.56 -4.09
CA GLY A 157 -5.95 -6.24 -3.80
C GLY A 157 -6.21 -5.79 -2.36
N ASN A 158 -5.55 -4.71 -1.96
CA ASN A 158 -5.83 -4.03 -0.71
C ASN A 158 -7.18 -3.28 -0.78
N GLY A 159 -7.71 -2.93 0.36
CA GLY A 159 -8.91 -2.10 0.48
C GLY A 159 -8.61 -0.74 1.07
N ILE A 160 -9.63 0.10 1.17
CA ILE A 160 -9.60 1.33 1.97
C ILE A 160 -10.45 1.17 3.22
N ASP A 161 -10.03 1.84 4.29
CA ASP A 161 -10.85 2.06 5.47
C ASP A 161 -11.56 3.41 5.33
N THR A 162 -12.84 3.36 5.01
CA THR A 162 -13.63 4.58 4.79
C THR A 162 -14.00 5.29 6.09
N SER A 163 -13.89 4.64 7.24
CA SER A 163 -14.27 5.21 8.54
C SER A 163 -13.34 6.35 9.01
N THR A 164 -12.14 6.40 8.46
CA THR A 164 -11.14 7.42 8.77
C THR A 164 -11.28 8.71 7.96
N PHE A 165 -12.16 8.73 6.93
CA PHE A 165 -12.50 9.92 6.17
C PHE A 165 -13.64 10.67 6.86
N ILE A 166 -13.28 11.56 7.78
CA ILE A 166 -14.25 12.30 8.59
C ILE A 166 -14.63 13.60 7.91
N GLY A 167 -15.89 13.75 7.54
CA GLY A 167 -16.46 14.93 6.89
C GLY A 167 -16.57 14.82 5.37
N GLU A 168 -17.06 15.90 4.76
CA GLU A 168 -17.26 15.99 3.31
C GLU A 168 -16.04 16.62 2.60
N PRO A 169 -15.77 16.23 1.35
CA PRO A 169 -14.69 16.84 0.57
C PRO A 169 -14.91 18.36 0.39
N LYS A 170 -14.05 19.16 0.99
CA LYS A 170 -14.07 20.63 0.85
C LYS A 170 -12.74 21.10 0.28
N LYS A 171 -12.65 21.11 -1.05
CA LYS A 171 -11.41 21.36 -1.77
C LYS A 171 -10.90 22.79 -1.58
N VAL A 172 -9.61 22.90 -1.28
CA VAL A 172 -8.87 24.16 -1.35
C VAL A 172 -8.34 24.28 -2.78
N LYS A 173 -8.66 25.40 -3.41
CA LYS A 173 -8.26 25.64 -4.80
C LYS A 173 -6.73 25.59 -4.94
N ASN A 174 -6.27 24.97 -6.01
CA ASN A 174 -4.85 24.81 -6.35
C ASN A 174 -4.01 24.11 -5.26
N SER A 175 -4.64 23.28 -4.40
CA SER A 175 -3.94 22.49 -3.39
C SER A 175 -3.52 21.13 -3.94
N PHE A 176 -2.25 20.80 -3.74
CA PHE A 176 -1.64 19.52 -4.08
C PHE A 176 -1.27 18.77 -2.83
N ILE A 177 -1.22 17.45 -2.93
CA ILE A 177 -0.84 16.56 -1.85
C ILE A 177 0.14 15.50 -2.33
N TRP A 178 1.14 15.20 -1.49
CA TRP A 178 2.02 14.05 -1.60
C TRP A 178 1.90 13.20 -0.34
N SER A 179 1.74 11.89 -0.51
CA SER A 179 1.62 10.94 0.61
C SER A 179 2.23 9.60 0.20
N SER A 180 3.56 9.60 0.10
CA SER A 180 4.34 8.42 -0.26
C SER A 180 5.77 8.57 0.27
N ALA A 181 6.54 7.47 0.23
CA ALA A 181 7.96 7.52 0.53
C ALA A 181 8.70 8.41 -0.49
N PRO A 182 9.71 9.19 -0.03
CA PRO A 182 10.35 10.21 -0.87
C PRO A 182 11.03 9.66 -2.12
N GLU A 183 11.59 8.45 -2.04
CA GLU A 183 12.26 7.76 -3.15
C GLU A 183 11.34 7.40 -4.31
N ARG A 184 10.03 7.55 -4.14
CA ARG A 184 9.03 7.24 -5.15
C ARG A 184 8.72 8.40 -6.11
N GLY A 185 9.60 9.41 -6.18
CA GLY A 185 9.51 10.53 -7.13
C GLY A 185 9.26 11.90 -6.49
N LEU A 186 9.40 12.06 -5.17
CA LEU A 186 9.26 13.36 -4.51
C LEU A 186 10.27 14.39 -5.05
N VAL A 187 11.52 13.97 -5.25
CA VAL A 187 12.57 14.85 -5.76
C VAL A 187 12.20 15.46 -7.12
N ASP A 188 11.69 14.60 -8.02
CA ASP A 188 11.29 15.05 -9.36
C ASP A 188 10.10 16.03 -9.29
N LEU A 189 9.14 15.78 -8.40
CA LEU A 189 8.05 16.72 -8.14
C LEU A 189 8.60 18.07 -7.66
N LEU A 190 9.51 18.07 -6.67
CA LEU A 190 10.07 19.27 -6.10
C LEU A 190 10.91 20.06 -7.12
N LYS A 191 11.75 19.42 -7.92
CA LYS A 191 12.53 20.04 -9.00
C LYS A 191 11.66 20.74 -10.03
N ASN A 192 10.47 20.20 -10.25
CA ASN A 192 9.52 20.68 -11.27
C ASN A 192 8.38 21.53 -10.68
N TRP A 193 8.38 21.77 -9.37
CA TRP A 193 7.33 22.56 -8.70
C TRP A 193 7.18 23.99 -9.25
N GLN A 194 8.26 24.59 -9.70
CA GLN A 194 8.26 25.90 -10.37
C GLN A 194 7.29 25.96 -11.57
N TYR A 195 7.13 24.88 -12.35
CA TYR A 195 6.18 24.84 -13.47
C TYR A 195 4.73 24.91 -12.98
N VAL A 196 4.45 24.32 -11.82
CA VAL A 196 3.14 24.46 -11.17
C VAL A 196 2.89 25.91 -10.78
N LEU A 197 3.87 26.57 -10.13
CA LEU A 197 3.76 27.97 -9.72
C LEU A 197 3.64 28.95 -10.89
N MET A 198 4.26 28.66 -12.03
CA MET A 198 4.11 29.48 -13.25
C MET A 198 2.67 29.52 -13.75
N ILE A 199 1.91 28.44 -13.56
CA ILE A 199 0.52 28.29 -14.04
C ILE A 199 -0.48 28.59 -12.94
N LYS A 200 -0.15 28.25 -11.69
CA LYS A 200 -0.96 28.43 -10.49
C LYS A 200 -0.11 29.09 -9.40
N PRO A 201 0.06 30.44 -9.44
CA PRO A 201 0.96 31.13 -8.49
C PRO A 201 0.57 31.00 -7.02
N ASP A 202 -0.69 30.65 -6.74
CA ASP A 202 -1.25 30.38 -5.41
C ASP A 202 -1.27 28.88 -5.04
N ALA A 203 -0.57 28.02 -5.80
CA ALA A 203 -0.53 26.60 -5.52
C ALA A 203 0.15 26.30 -4.19
N THR A 204 -0.39 25.29 -3.49
CA THR A 204 0.20 24.73 -2.26
C THR A 204 0.42 23.24 -2.40
N LEU A 205 1.53 22.75 -1.83
CA LEU A 205 1.86 21.33 -1.76
C LEU A 205 2.05 20.91 -0.30
N ASN A 206 1.20 20.03 0.18
CA ASN A 206 1.38 19.39 1.49
C ASN A 206 2.02 18.02 1.32
N ILE A 207 3.16 17.80 1.98
CA ILE A 207 3.94 16.57 1.89
C ILE A 207 3.82 15.80 3.20
N PHE A 208 3.21 14.62 3.13
CA PHE A 208 3.07 13.68 4.24
C PHE A 208 4.08 12.54 4.03
N SER A 209 5.28 12.76 4.54
CA SER A 209 6.37 11.79 4.48
C SER A 209 7.22 11.94 5.73
N PRO A 210 7.69 10.83 6.33
CA PRO A 210 8.53 10.93 7.51
C PRO A 210 9.83 11.70 7.21
N SER A 211 10.20 12.68 8.05
CA SER A 211 11.42 13.47 7.87
C SER A 211 12.69 12.59 7.87
N TYR A 212 12.71 11.54 8.72
CA TYR A 212 13.84 10.61 8.77
C TYR A 212 14.03 9.85 7.44
N SER A 213 12.96 9.60 6.67
CA SER A 213 13.07 8.98 5.34
C SER A 213 13.77 9.90 4.35
N ILE A 214 13.59 11.22 4.48
CA ILE A 214 14.32 12.23 3.70
C ILE A 214 15.78 12.28 4.12
N ASP A 215 16.05 12.25 5.43
CA ASP A 215 17.41 12.32 5.97
C ASP A 215 18.27 11.11 5.58
N GLN A 216 17.66 9.97 5.28
CA GLN A 216 18.33 8.74 4.86
C GLN A 216 18.70 8.70 3.37
N LEU A 217 18.20 9.65 2.57
CA LEU A 217 18.51 9.69 1.14
C LEU A 217 19.87 10.34 0.88
N ASP A 218 20.59 9.83 -0.12
CA ASP A 218 21.90 10.36 -0.53
C ASP A 218 21.84 11.84 -0.95
N ASN A 219 20.69 12.28 -1.47
CA ASN A 219 20.42 13.63 -1.90
C ASN A 219 19.59 14.44 -0.89
N SER A 220 19.63 14.11 0.38
CA SER A 220 18.83 14.76 1.44
C SER A 220 19.04 16.27 1.52
N SER A 221 20.26 16.75 1.29
CA SER A 221 20.58 18.21 1.28
C SER A 221 19.84 18.93 0.15
N GLU A 222 19.84 18.37 -1.06
CA GLU A 222 19.11 18.90 -2.20
C GLU A 222 17.61 18.95 -1.94
N ILE A 223 17.06 17.88 -1.36
CA ILE A 223 15.63 17.83 -1.02
C ILE A 223 15.27 18.92 -0.01
N LYS A 224 16.09 19.13 1.01
CA LYS A 224 15.86 20.19 2.02
C LYS A 224 15.82 21.58 1.40
N GLU A 225 16.73 21.88 0.46
CA GLU A 225 16.71 23.15 -0.28
C GLU A 225 15.44 23.28 -1.13
N LEU A 226 15.03 22.21 -1.80
CA LEU A 226 13.82 22.20 -2.64
C LEU A 226 12.53 22.34 -1.82
N LEU A 227 12.52 21.93 -0.56
CA LEU A 227 11.38 22.10 0.36
C LEU A 227 11.14 23.56 0.77
N GLU A 228 12.13 24.45 0.62
CA GLU A 228 12.00 25.88 0.92
C GLU A 228 11.27 26.66 -0.18
N GLN A 229 10.89 26.01 -1.29
CA GLN A 229 10.16 26.68 -2.37
C GLN A 229 8.77 27.17 -1.90
N PRO A 230 8.26 28.28 -2.51
CA PRO A 230 6.96 28.82 -2.14
C PRO A 230 5.82 27.79 -2.25
N GLY A 231 4.92 27.82 -1.27
CA GLY A 231 3.72 26.98 -1.24
C GLY A 231 3.95 25.55 -0.77
N ILE A 232 5.19 25.13 -0.49
CA ILE A 232 5.50 23.78 -0.01
C ILE A 232 5.46 23.74 1.52
N THR A 233 4.86 22.68 2.06
CA THR A 233 4.85 22.39 3.50
C THR A 233 5.08 20.89 3.76
N LEU A 234 6.16 20.58 4.44
CA LEU A 234 6.42 19.24 4.96
C LEU A 234 5.61 19.04 6.26
N ARG A 235 4.65 18.12 6.23
CA ARG A 235 3.78 17.77 7.37
C ARG A 235 4.33 16.64 8.22
N GLY A 236 5.28 15.89 7.67
CA GLY A 236 5.86 14.74 8.36
C GLY A 236 4.95 13.50 8.34
N ASN A 237 5.14 12.62 9.32
CA ASN A 237 4.32 11.44 9.51
C ASN A 237 3.21 11.75 10.51
N VAL A 238 1.97 11.66 10.07
CA VAL A 238 0.77 12.01 10.83
C VAL A 238 -0.15 10.80 10.98
N SER A 239 -1.17 10.90 11.83
CA SER A 239 -2.20 9.88 11.94
C SER A 239 -2.98 9.71 10.62
N GLN A 240 -3.58 8.54 10.42
CA GLN A 240 -4.37 8.26 9.22
C GLN A 240 -5.58 9.20 9.07
N VAL A 241 -6.20 9.58 10.18
CA VAL A 241 -7.33 10.53 10.19
C VAL A 241 -6.88 11.92 9.73
N GLU A 242 -5.71 12.37 10.17
CA GLU A 242 -5.17 13.68 9.75
C GLU A 242 -4.79 13.67 8.27
N LEU A 243 -4.14 12.59 7.79
CA LEU A 243 -3.83 12.40 6.38
C LEU A 243 -5.09 12.43 5.51
N HIS A 244 -6.11 11.67 5.87
CA HIS A 244 -7.37 11.60 5.12
C HIS A 244 -8.13 12.94 5.16
N THR A 245 -8.07 13.66 6.28
CA THR A 245 -8.59 15.04 6.36
C THR A 245 -7.90 15.97 5.37
N ALA A 246 -6.57 15.85 5.24
CA ALA A 246 -5.82 16.62 4.24
C ALA A 246 -6.19 16.21 2.80
N MET A 247 -6.37 14.91 2.52
CA MET A 247 -6.84 14.43 1.22
C MET A 247 -8.21 14.98 0.87
N LEU A 248 -9.17 15.03 1.81
CA LEU A 248 -10.49 15.62 1.59
C LEU A 248 -10.42 17.11 1.21
N ARG A 249 -9.36 17.81 1.58
CA ARG A 249 -9.13 19.24 1.28
C ARG A 249 -8.28 19.46 0.02
N SER A 250 -7.52 18.48 -0.43
CA SER A 250 -6.61 18.59 -1.57
C SER A 250 -7.35 18.44 -2.90
N GLU A 251 -6.95 19.22 -3.91
CA GLU A 251 -7.57 19.23 -5.24
C GLU A 251 -6.86 18.27 -6.21
N TYR A 252 -5.53 18.16 -6.10
CA TYR A 252 -4.69 17.40 -7.04
C TYR A 252 -3.73 16.46 -6.31
N TRP A 253 -3.54 15.28 -6.90
CA TRP A 253 -2.47 14.34 -6.56
C TRP A 253 -1.58 14.15 -7.77
N LEU A 254 -0.38 14.77 -7.71
CA LEU A 254 0.60 14.72 -8.80
C LEU A 254 1.67 13.68 -8.45
N TYR A 255 1.57 12.51 -9.09
CA TYR A 255 2.41 11.35 -8.81
C TYR A 255 3.01 10.79 -10.10
N LEU A 256 3.95 11.56 -10.68
CA LEU A 256 4.72 11.17 -11.85
C LEU A 256 5.93 10.38 -11.39
N THR A 257 5.77 9.07 -11.27
CA THR A 257 6.77 8.16 -10.71
C THR A 257 7.19 7.10 -11.72
N ASP A 258 8.44 6.65 -11.59
CA ASP A 258 8.96 5.44 -12.23
C ASP A 258 8.93 4.22 -11.31
N TYR A 259 8.53 4.41 -10.06
CA TYR A 259 8.47 3.35 -9.08
C TYR A 259 7.39 2.32 -9.41
N GLU A 260 7.76 1.05 -9.43
CA GLU A 260 6.87 -0.06 -9.71
C GLU A 260 6.00 -0.40 -8.50
N GLU A 261 4.92 0.35 -8.31
CA GLU A 261 3.94 0.05 -7.27
C GLU A 261 3.32 -1.33 -7.47
N THR A 262 3.25 -2.13 -6.41
CA THR A 262 2.55 -3.41 -6.43
C THR A 262 1.04 -3.25 -6.26
N TYR A 263 0.60 -2.15 -5.61
CA TYR A 263 -0.82 -1.79 -5.47
C TYR A 263 -1.06 -0.27 -5.39
N CYS A 264 -0.41 0.45 -4.49
CA CYS A 264 -0.64 1.85 -4.15
C CYS A 264 -2.01 2.08 -3.46
N ILE A 265 -2.12 1.84 -2.14
CA ILE A 265 -3.34 2.13 -1.35
C ILE A 265 -3.69 3.63 -1.46
N THR A 266 -2.69 4.50 -1.44
CA THR A 266 -2.85 5.95 -1.62
C THR A 266 -3.66 6.31 -2.87
N ALA A 267 -3.52 5.55 -3.97
CA ALA A 267 -4.30 5.78 -5.18
C ALA A 267 -5.81 5.60 -4.94
N LEU A 268 -6.20 4.61 -4.12
CA LEU A 268 -7.60 4.41 -3.76
C LEU A 268 -8.09 5.54 -2.84
N GLU A 269 -7.28 5.90 -1.84
CA GLU A 269 -7.60 6.93 -0.86
C GLU A 269 -7.78 8.30 -1.51
N MET A 270 -6.89 8.69 -2.42
CA MET A 270 -7.00 9.94 -3.20
C MET A 270 -8.29 9.98 -4.02
N GLN A 271 -8.62 8.89 -4.71
CA GLN A 271 -9.85 8.80 -5.50
C GLN A 271 -11.10 8.83 -4.62
N TYR A 272 -11.07 8.16 -3.46
CA TYR A 272 -12.16 8.22 -2.49
C TYR A 272 -12.34 9.61 -1.90
N ALA A 273 -11.25 10.33 -1.64
CA ALA A 273 -11.27 11.72 -1.20
C ALA A 273 -11.67 12.70 -2.31
N LYS A 274 -11.97 12.27 -3.53
CA LYS A 274 -12.26 13.12 -4.71
C LYS A 274 -11.09 14.05 -5.07
N VAL A 275 -9.86 13.59 -4.90
CA VAL A 275 -8.66 14.25 -5.41
C VAL A 275 -8.45 13.82 -6.86
N LEU A 276 -8.14 14.76 -7.76
CA LEU A 276 -7.83 14.41 -9.14
C LEU A 276 -6.43 13.79 -9.24
N PRO A 277 -6.32 12.50 -9.64
CA PRO A 277 -5.01 11.90 -9.88
C PRO A 277 -4.40 12.39 -11.19
N ILE A 278 -3.09 12.68 -11.15
CA ILE A 278 -2.25 12.94 -12.32
C ILE A 278 -1.03 12.05 -12.13
N VAL A 279 -0.98 10.95 -12.84
CA VAL A 279 -0.03 9.87 -12.55
C VAL A 279 0.62 9.32 -13.82
N THR A 280 1.80 8.73 -13.68
CA THR A 280 2.35 7.87 -14.71
C THR A 280 1.63 6.52 -14.73
N ASN A 281 1.39 6.02 -15.93
CA ASN A 281 0.71 4.75 -16.17
C ASN A 281 1.72 3.59 -16.10
N VAL A 282 2.28 3.34 -14.90
CA VAL A 282 3.28 2.30 -14.66
C VAL A 282 2.77 1.25 -13.68
N ALA A 283 3.22 0.03 -13.84
CA ALA A 283 2.99 -1.10 -12.93
C ALA A 283 1.51 -1.19 -12.49
N ALA A 284 1.25 -1.31 -11.19
CA ALA A 284 -0.10 -1.41 -10.64
C ALA A 284 -0.93 -0.13 -10.74
N LEU A 285 -0.33 1.04 -10.98
CA LEU A 285 -1.10 2.29 -11.14
C LEU A 285 -2.10 2.21 -12.29
N LYS A 286 -1.80 1.40 -13.34
CA LYS A 286 -2.74 1.07 -14.44
C LYS A 286 -4.06 0.46 -13.96
N GLU A 287 -4.03 -0.25 -12.84
CA GLU A 287 -5.18 -0.96 -12.30
C GLU A 287 -5.82 -0.23 -11.10
N THR A 288 -5.02 0.53 -10.34
CA THR A 288 -5.47 1.16 -9.10
C THR A 288 -5.91 2.61 -9.26
N VAL A 289 -5.51 3.27 -10.34
CA VAL A 289 -6.06 4.58 -10.73
C VAL A 289 -7.14 4.36 -11.79
N HIS A 290 -8.41 4.43 -11.37
CA HIS A 290 -9.54 4.15 -12.25
C HIS A 290 -9.84 5.28 -13.23
N SER A 291 -9.67 6.53 -12.79
CA SER A 291 -9.90 7.72 -13.61
C SER A 291 -9.05 8.88 -13.10
N GLY A 292 -8.57 9.70 -14.01
CA GLY A 292 -7.65 10.80 -13.78
C GLY A 292 -6.88 11.13 -15.06
N ILE A 293 -5.81 11.87 -14.94
CA ILE A 293 -4.84 12.06 -16.01
C ILE A 293 -3.78 10.98 -15.84
N GLN A 294 -3.75 10.03 -16.76
CA GLN A 294 -2.77 8.94 -16.79
C GLN A 294 -1.86 9.12 -18.01
N LEU A 295 -0.57 9.23 -17.76
CA LEU A 295 0.44 9.50 -18.79
C LEU A 295 1.33 8.27 -18.96
N GLU A 296 1.63 7.91 -20.21
CA GLU A 296 2.65 6.89 -20.45
C GLU A 296 4.03 7.42 -20.01
N LYS A 297 4.86 6.55 -19.45
CA LYS A 297 6.17 6.94 -18.91
C LYS A 297 7.04 7.73 -19.89
N HIS A 298 7.07 7.31 -21.16
CA HIS A 298 7.86 7.94 -22.23
C HIS A 298 7.27 9.28 -22.72
N GLU A 299 6.00 9.57 -22.36
CA GLU A 299 5.31 10.82 -22.70
C GLU A 299 5.38 11.84 -21.56
N THR A 300 6.02 11.48 -20.42
CA THR A 300 6.05 12.34 -19.25
C THR A 300 6.97 13.54 -19.50
N ASN A 301 6.36 14.68 -19.75
CA ASN A 301 7.01 15.99 -19.88
C ASN A 301 6.36 16.91 -18.84
N TRP A 302 7.15 17.36 -17.85
CA TRP A 302 6.61 18.14 -16.73
C TRP A 302 5.89 19.41 -17.18
N PRO A 303 6.47 20.30 -18.03
CA PRO A 303 5.78 21.50 -18.51
C PRO A 303 4.46 21.18 -19.22
N GLU A 304 4.43 20.18 -20.11
CA GLU A 304 3.24 19.79 -20.84
C GLU A 304 2.18 19.19 -19.90
N THR A 305 2.60 18.32 -18.98
CA THR A 305 1.70 17.73 -17.98
C THR A 305 1.03 18.79 -17.12
N ILE A 306 1.78 19.79 -16.69
CA ILE A 306 1.22 20.89 -15.90
C ILE A 306 0.30 21.76 -16.76
N GLN A 307 0.57 21.95 -18.04
CA GLN A 307 -0.34 22.64 -18.97
C GLN A 307 -1.73 21.96 -19.04
N LEU A 308 -1.79 20.61 -18.94
CA LEU A 308 -3.06 19.88 -18.93
C LEU A 308 -3.97 20.32 -17.77
N LEU A 309 -3.41 20.80 -16.64
CA LEU A 309 -4.19 21.32 -15.51
C LEU A 309 -5.00 22.57 -15.88
N ASN A 310 -4.57 23.34 -16.86
CA ASN A 310 -5.28 24.53 -17.33
C ASN A 310 -6.24 24.20 -18.49
N THR A 311 -5.88 23.24 -19.31
CA THR A 311 -6.65 22.88 -20.51
C THR A 311 -7.77 21.89 -20.21
N LEU A 312 -7.69 21.15 -19.10
CA LEU A 312 -8.73 20.23 -18.70
C LEU A 312 -10.02 20.98 -18.34
N GLY A 313 -11.03 20.86 -19.18
CA GLY A 313 -12.34 21.48 -18.95
C GLY A 313 -12.97 21.03 -17.64
N SER A 314 -13.65 21.95 -16.97
CA SER A 314 -14.27 21.69 -15.65
C SER A 314 -15.22 20.50 -15.66
N GLU A 315 -15.96 20.30 -16.73
CA GLU A 315 -16.89 19.17 -16.87
C GLU A 315 -16.13 17.83 -16.93
N LEU A 316 -15.08 17.72 -17.74
CA LEU A 316 -14.26 16.51 -17.85
C LEU A 316 -13.55 16.19 -16.52
N LYS A 317 -13.06 17.23 -15.85
CA LYS A 317 -12.46 17.09 -14.50
C LYS A 317 -13.46 16.51 -13.51
N LEU A 318 -14.66 17.09 -13.40
CA LEU A 318 -15.70 16.59 -12.49
C LEU A 318 -16.12 15.16 -12.83
N LYS A 319 -16.31 14.86 -14.11
CA LYS A 319 -16.67 13.53 -14.56
C LYS A 319 -15.63 12.48 -14.20
N SER A 320 -14.34 12.82 -14.35
CA SER A 320 -13.23 11.96 -13.97
C SER A 320 -13.20 11.71 -12.46
N ILE A 321 -13.33 12.77 -11.65
CA ILE A 321 -13.36 12.67 -10.19
C ILE A 321 -14.53 11.80 -9.70
N GLU A 322 -15.74 12.00 -10.24
CA GLU A 322 -16.89 11.21 -9.84
C GLU A 322 -16.78 9.73 -10.27
N SER A 323 -16.21 9.46 -11.44
CA SER A 323 -15.92 8.10 -11.89
C SER A 323 -14.93 7.42 -10.94
N ALA A 324 -13.84 8.08 -10.61
CA ALA A 324 -12.81 7.61 -9.68
C ALA A 324 -13.38 7.33 -8.28
N TYR A 325 -14.17 8.25 -7.75
CA TYR A 325 -14.86 8.12 -6.46
C TYR A 325 -15.82 6.94 -6.44
N ASN A 326 -16.68 6.81 -7.46
CA ASN A 326 -17.67 5.74 -7.54
C ASN A 326 -17.01 4.35 -7.61
N TRP A 327 -15.86 4.24 -8.25
CA TRP A 327 -15.09 3.01 -8.28
C TRP A 327 -14.38 2.74 -6.95
N SER A 328 -13.69 3.76 -6.37
CA SER A 328 -12.88 3.58 -5.17
C SER A 328 -13.72 3.20 -3.95
N LYS A 329 -14.93 3.73 -3.80
CA LYS A 329 -15.83 3.37 -2.70
C LYS A 329 -16.24 1.89 -2.67
N MET A 330 -16.06 1.17 -3.77
CA MET A 330 -16.29 -0.27 -3.85
C MET A 330 -15.05 -1.08 -3.44
N GLN A 331 -13.90 -0.44 -3.32
CA GLN A 331 -12.61 -1.07 -3.00
C GLN A 331 -12.36 -1.12 -1.49
N THR A 332 -13.34 -1.53 -0.70
CA THR A 332 -13.26 -1.57 0.77
C THR A 332 -12.58 -2.83 1.28
N TRP A 333 -12.05 -2.79 2.49
CA TRP A 333 -11.54 -3.98 3.18
C TRP A 333 -12.62 -5.03 3.39
N SER A 334 -13.89 -4.64 3.58
CA SER A 334 -15.00 -5.60 3.65
C SER A 334 -15.15 -6.41 2.36
N SER A 335 -15.02 -5.76 1.19
CA SER A 335 -15.05 -6.48 -0.09
C SER A 335 -13.85 -7.40 -0.28
N ARG A 336 -12.68 -7.04 0.27
CA ARG A 336 -11.47 -7.89 0.26
C ARG A 336 -11.60 -9.05 1.23
N GLY A 337 -12.12 -8.79 2.44
CA GLY A 337 -12.38 -9.82 3.45
C GLY A 337 -13.28 -10.93 2.93
N HIS A 338 -14.28 -10.60 2.12
CA HIS A 338 -15.11 -11.62 1.44
C HIS A 338 -14.28 -12.56 0.54
N LYS A 339 -13.39 -12.00 -0.29
CA LYS A 339 -12.52 -12.79 -1.17
C LYS A 339 -11.54 -13.65 -0.36
N TRP A 340 -10.96 -13.10 0.68
CA TRP A 340 -10.08 -13.83 1.59
C TRP A 340 -10.82 -14.97 2.29
N ASN A 341 -12.00 -14.71 2.85
CA ASN A 341 -12.79 -15.75 3.49
C ASN A 341 -13.15 -16.90 2.53
N LYS A 342 -13.49 -16.57 1.27
CA LYS A 342 -13.73 -17.56 0.22
C LYS A 342 -12.48 -18.43 -0.02
N LEU A 343 -11.31 -17.78 -0.22
CA LEU A 343 -10.03 -18.49 -0.44
C LEU A 343 -9.69 -19.43 0.73
N LEU A 344 -9.85 -18.96 1.98
CA LEU A 344 -9.58 -19.76 3.16
C LEU A 344 -10.48 -20.99 3.23
N ASN A 345 -11.76 -20.84 2.94
CA ASN A 345 -12.70 -21.98 2.93
C ASN A 345 -12.34 -22.99 1.83
N GLU A 346 -11.99 -22.54 0.62
CA GLU A 346 -11.58 -23.42 -0.48
C GLU A 346 -10.29 -24.19 -0.20
N LEU A 347 -9.40 -23.66 0.61
CA LEU A 347 -8.14 -24.32 0.97
C LEU A 347 -8.29 -25.36 2.09
N CYS A 348 -9.31 -25.20 2.95
CA CYS A 348 -9.50 -26.06 4.13
C CYS A 348 -10.64 -27.09 3.97
N THR A 349 -11.35 -27.09 2.85
CA THR A 349 -12.27 -28.14 2.44
C THR A 349 -11.55 -29.23 1.69
#